data_4aab18418b5428db36542546636ef2a5
#
_entry.id   4aab18418b5428db36542546636ef2a5
#
_cell.length_a   1.000
_cell.length_b   1.000
_cell.length_c   1.000
_cell.angle_alpha   90.00
_cell.angle_beta   90.00
_cell.angle_gamma   90.00
#
_symmetry.space_group_name_H-M   'P 1'
#
loop_
_entity.id
_entity.type
_entity.pdbx_description
1 polymer ?
#
loop_
_entity_poly.entity_id
_entity_poly.type
_entity_poly.pdbx_seq_one_letter_code
_entity_poly.pdbx_strand_id
1 'polypeptide(L)'
;MYTFLFPLFSLFSLFSVGYTYDQSVAEIAIRLAQASYCLHSDSQWDCATCDDSNKLDYIIDEHNEIVLQGYNSDTHSLFVSFRGSANIPNWIDNIQINKISPYSDKDVQVEAGFYKAYNYVKPDIINNLQKLSVKYGTSDLFITGHSLGAAMATILAYDILTLYYKYNISYLITFGSPRVGNLAFVENFRTYSVDSYRITHYYDIVPHVPEEMFGYLHVSNEIWYDEPNVSYKICADNDNVEDISCSNSCAPIHCTSTSDHLRYMNISMGTSGNC
;
A
#
# COMPACT_ATOMS: atom_id res chain seq x y z
N MET A 1 43.72 49.46 15.78
CA MET A 1 42.24 49.28 15.98
C MET A 1 41.81 48.24 14.99
N TYR A 2 41.77 46.97 15.42
CA TYR A 2 41.40 45.83 14.56
C TYR A 2 39.94 45.50 14.82
N THR A 3 39.11 45.67 13.80
CA THR A 3 37.68 45.30 13.81
C THR A 3 37.56 43.83 13.42
N PHE A 4 37.13 42.97 14.37
CA PHE A 4 36.76 41.60 14.10
C PHE A 4 35.34 41.56 13.55
N LEU A 5 35.19 41.15 12.29
CA LEU A 5 33.89 40.75 11.71
C LEU A 5 33.61 39.30 12.10
N PHE A 6 32.57 39.07 12.88
CA PHE A 6 32.00 37.73 13.09
C PHE A 6 31.07 37.39 11.92
N PRO A 7 31.20 36.22 11.27
CA PRO A 7 30.22 35.79 10.30
C PRO A 7 28.95 35.34 11.04
N LEU A 8 27.80 35.93 10.68
CA LEU A 8 26.49 35.41 11.05
C LEU A 8 26.28 34.06 10.35
N PHE A 9 26.37 32.97 11.09
CA PHE A 9 25.85 31.69 10.64
C PHE A 9 24.32 31.70 10.77
N SER A 10 23.65 31.85 9.63
CA SER A 10 22.19 31.59 9.51
C SER A 10 21.94 30.11 9.72
N LEU A 11 21.36 29.73 10.87
CA LEU A 11 20.78 28.41 11.08
C LEU A 11 19.53 28.31 10.20
N PHE A 12 19.66 27.72 9.04
CA PHE A 12 18.50 27.16 8.33
C PHE A 12 18.04 25.92 9.11
N SER A 13 17.02 26.07 9.94
CA SER A 13 16.28 24.93 10.46
C SER A 13 15.55 24.30 9.27
N LEU A 14 16.05 23.14 8.83
CA LEU A 14 15.32 22.24 7.96
C LEU A 14 14.11 21.73 8.76
N PHE A 15 12.95 22.36 8.57
CA PHE A 15 11.70 21.76 8.96
C PHE A 15 11.49 20.57 8.02
N SER A 16 11.77 19.35 8.48
CA SER A 16 11.22 18.17 7.88
C SER A 16 9.69 18.28 8.06
N VAL A 17 8.97 18.44 6.97
CA VAL A 17 7.53 18.24 6.96
C VAL A 17 7.34 16.73 7.19
N GLY A 18 7.22 16.34 8.45
CA GLY A 18 6.84 14.98 8.81
C GLY A 18 5.38 14.81 8.38
N TYR A 19 5.12 13.93 7.42
CA TYR A 19 3.78 13.49 7.12
C TYR A 19 3.21 12.83 8.38
N THR A 20 2.03 13.29 8.82
CA THR A 20 1.31 12.71 9.95
C THR A 20 0.25 11.77 9.40
N TYR A 21 0.18 10.53 9.94
CA TYR A 21 -0.89 9.60 9.61
C TYR A 21 -2.25 10.24 9.83
N ASP A 22 -3.09 10.22 8.80
CA ASP A 22 -4.47 10.70 8.84
C ASP A 22 -5.43 9.52 8.77
N GLN A 23 -6.09 9.24 9.91
CA GLN A 23 -7.04 8.14 10.00
C GLN A 23 -8.23 8.32 9.06
N SER A 24 -8.67 9.55 8.77
CA SER A 24 -9.80 9.79 7.87
C SER A 24 -9.49 9.37 6.44
N VAL A 25 -8.26 9.58 5.98
CA VAL A 25 -7.78 9.11 4.67
C VAL A 25 -7.64 7.59 4.66
N ALA A 26 -7.19 6.99 5.76
CA ALA A 26 -7.13 5.52 5.89
C ALA A 26 -8.53 4.89 5.89
N GLU A 27 -9.56 5.57 6.39
CA GLU A 27 -10.96 5.12 6.32
C GLU A 27 -11.48 5.12 4.87
N ILE A 28 -11.10 6.08 4.04
CA ILE A 28 -11.38 6.04 2.60
C ILE A 28 -10.66 4.86 1.95
N ALA A 29 -9.38 4.68 2.27
CA ALA A 29 -8.55 3.60 1.72
C ALA A 29 -9.13 2.21 2.01
N ILE A 30 -9.53 1.93 3.27
CA ILE A 30 -10.04 0.60 3.66
C ILE A 30 -11.38 0.30 3.00
N ARG A 31 -12.27 1.31 2.83
CA ARG A 31 -13.54 1.16 2.12
C ARG A 31 -13.32 0.82 0.66
N LEU A 32 -12.40 1.51 -0.03
CA LEU A 32 -12.00 1.18 -1.40
C LEU A 32 -11.39 -0.23 -1.51
N ALA A 33 -10.52 -0.61 -0.55
CA ALA A 33 -9.93 -1.94 -0.52
C ALA A 33 -10.98 -3.04 -0.32
N GLN A 34 -12.00 -2.83 0.54
CA GLN A 34 -13.10 -3.79 0.69
C GLN A 34 -14.03 -3.79 -0.52
N ALA A 35 -14.36 -2.63 -1.10
CA ALA A 35 -15.19 -2.55 -2.30
C ALA A 35 -14.62 -3.40 -3.45
N SER A 36 -13.28 -3.52 -3.55
CA SER A 36 -12.63 -4.35 -4.57
C SER A 36 -12.93 -5.85 -4.44
N TYR A 37 -13.37 -6.33 -3.26
CA TYR A 37 -13.83 -7.71 -3.09
C TYR A 37 -15.29 -7.92 -3.49
N CYS A 38 -16.07 -6.85 -3.52
CA CYS A 38 -17.50 -6.88 -3.76
C CYS A 38 -17.90 -6.68 -5.22
N LEU A 39 -17.02 -6.05 -6.01
CA LEU A 39 -17.37 -5.59 -7.36
C LEU A 39 -16.69 -6.44 -8.42
N HIS A 40 -17.43 -6.68 -9.50
CA HIS A 40 -17.00 -7.37 -10.71
C HIS A 40 -17.33 -6.51 -11.94
N SER A 41 -16.94 -6.92 -13.13
CA SER A 41 -17.03 -6.15 -14.36
C SER A 41 -18.40 -5.58 -14.71
N ASP A 42 -19.47 -6.21 -14.22
CA ASP A 42 -20.87 -5.82 -14.43
C ASP A 42 -21.55 -5.17 -13.22
N SER A 43 -20.79 -4.95 -12.12
CA SER A 43 -21.33 -4.39 -10.88
C SER A 43 -21.60 -2.89 -10.98
N GLN A 44 -22.55 -2.43 -10.17
CA GLN A 44 -22.79 -1.01 -9.89
C GLN A 44 -22.03 -0.60 -8.62
N TRP A 45 -21.85 0.71 -8.41
CA TRP A 45 -21.23 1.25 -7.18
C TRP A 45 -22.27 1.33 -6.05
N ASP A 46 -22.72 0.17 -5.54
CA ASP A 46 -23.82 0.03 -4.57
C ASP A 46 -23.50 -0.92 -3.38
N CYS A 47 -22.23 -1.26 -3.17
CA CYS A 47 -21.81 -2.10 -2.06
C CYS A 47 -21.85 -1.34 -0.71
N ALA A 48 -21.85 -2.09 0.42
CA ALA A 48 -21.93 -1.51 1.76
C ALA A 48 -20.77 -0.55 2.12
N THR A 49 -19.62 -0.71 1.47
CA THR A 49 -18.45 0.18 1.64
C THR A 49 -18.27 1.16 0.48
N CYS A 50 -19.16 1.13 -0.51
CA CYS A 50 -19.18 2.07 -1.62
C CYS A 50 -19.66 3.44 -1.12
N ASP A 51 -18.82 4.45 -1.21
CA ASP A 51 -19.05 5.80 -0.70
C ASP A 51 -19.22 6.78 -1.86
N ASP A 52 -20.13 7.76 -1.70
CA ASP A 52 -20.47 8.75 -2.74
C ASP A 52 -19.30 9.70 -3.10
N SER A 53 -18.30 9.81 -2.23
CA SER A 53 -17.07 10.55 -2.53
C SER A 53 -16.22 9.87 -3.60
N ASN A 54 -16.44 8.58 -3.83
CA ASN A 54 -15.73 7.79 -4.83
C ASN A 54 -16.59 7.63 -6.10
N LYS A 55 -16.08 8.10 -7.21
CA LYS A 55 -16.67 7.89 -8.54
C LYS A 55 -15.92 6.80 -9.26
N LEU A 56 -16.50 5.60 -9.32
CA LEU A 56 -15.96 4.47 -10.04
C LEU A 56 -16.11 4.69 -11.55
N ASP A 57 -15.03 4.53 -12.29
CA ASP A 57 -15.01 4.65 -13.76
C ASP A 57 -14.65 3.34 -14.46
N TYR A 58 -13.75 2.56 -13.87
CA TYR A 58 -13.27 1.32 -14.45
C TYR A 58 -13.17 0.22 -13.41
N ILE A 59 -13.57 -0.98 -13.81
CA ILE A 59 -13.28 -2.24 -13.13
C ILE A 59 -12.45 -3.06 -14.10
N ILE A 60 -11.23 -3.42 -13.71
CA ILE A 60 -10.42 -4.43 -14.39
C ILE A 60 -10.71 -5.75 -13.68
N ASP A 61 -11.18 -6.75 -14.41
CA ASP A 61 -11.51 -8.09 -13.89
C ASP A 61 -10.88 -9.12 -14.83
N GLU A 62 -9.61 -9.39 -14.61
CA GLU A 62 -8.79 -10.21 -15.49
C GLU A 62 -7.86 -11.14 -14.73
N HIS A 63 -7.68 -12.36 -15.21
CA HIS A 63 -6.76 -13.34 -14.62
C HIS A 63 -6.99 -13.59 -13.11
N ASN A 64 -8.23 -13.44 -12.63
CA ASN A 64 -8.61 -13.48 -11.22
C ASN A 64 -8.08 -12.30 -10.38
N GLU A 65 -7.62 -11.23 -11.02
CA GLU A 65 -7.27 -9.98 -10.36
C GLU A 65 -8.37 -8.94 -10.62
N ILE A 66 -8.78 -8.23 -9.56
CA ILE A 66 -9.75 -7.13 -9.67
C ILE A 66 -9.08 -5.83 -9.25
N VAL A 67 -9.22 -4.80 -10.09
CA VAL A 67 -8.74 -3.45 -9.80
C VAL A 67 -9.83 -2.45 -10.07
N LEU A 68 -10.12 -1.62 -9.10
CA LEU A 68 -11.05 -0.50 -9.22
C LEU A 68 -10.29 0.78 -9.49
N GLN A 69 -10.76 1.60 -10.43
CA GLN A 69 -10.17 2.88 -10.75
C GLN A 69 -11.25 3.95 -10.94
N GLY A 70 -10.96 5.14 -10.45
CA GLY A 70 -11.87 6.27 -10.56
C GLY A 70 -11.30 7.52 -9.92
N TYR A 71 -12.17 8.35 -9.36
CA TYR A 71 -11.83 9.62 -8.73
C TYR A 71 -12.46 9.73 -7.35
N ASN A 72 -11.67 10.14 -6.37
CA ASN A 72 -12.15 10.48 -5.03
C ASN A 72 -12.22 12.00 -4.87
N SER A 73 -13.41 12.51 -4.49
CA SER A 73 -13.66 13.94 -4.37
C SER A 73 -13.08 14.56 -3.10
N ASP A 74 -12.89 13.79 -2.02
CA ASP A 74 -12.41 14.31 -0.75
C ASP A 74 -10.88 14.52 -0.78
N THR A 75 -10.16 13.60 -1.43
CA THR A 75 -8.72 13.71 -1.63
C THR A 75 -8.32 14.40 -2.93
N HIS A 76 -9.29 14.73 -3.79
CA HIS A 76 -9.08 15.31 -5.13
C HIS A 76 -8.10 14.54 -6.00
N SER A 77 -8.08 13.20 -5.88
CA SER A 77 -7.12 12.31 -6.55
C SER A 77 -7.80 11.19 -7.32
N LEU A 78 -7.10 10.66 -8.32
CA LEU A 78 -7.47 9.42 -8.98
C LEU A 78 -7.16 8.27 -8.02
N PHE A 79 -8.08 7.32 -7.86
CA PHE A 79 -7.79 6.15 -7.05
C PHE A 79 -7.52 4.91 -7.88
N VAL A 80 -6.65 4.03 -7.33
CA VAL A 80 -6.42 2.66 -7.79
C VAL A 80 -6.49 1.75 -6.59
N SER A 81 -7.49 0.87 -6.54
CA SER A 81 -7.69 -0.07 -5.45
C SER A 81 -7.60 -1.52 -5.96
N PHE A 82 -6.70 -2.29 -5.37
CA PHE A 82 -6.46 -3.68 -5.73
C PHE A 82 -7.16 -4.63 -4.76
N ARG A 83 -7.89 -5.62 -5.31
CA ARG A 83 -8.39 -6.74 -4.53
C ARG A 83 -7.24 -7.65 -4.11
N GLY A 84 -7.33 -8.18 -2.90
CA GLY A 84 -6.50 -9.30 -2.48
C GLY A 84 -7.00 -10.65 -3.01
N SER A 85 -6.36 -11.74 -2.56
CA SER A 85 -6.78 -13.08 -2.96
C SER A 85 -8.22 -13.39 -2.53
N ALA A 86 -9.00 -14.02 -3.40
CA ALA A 86 -10.35 -14.51 -3.07
C ALA A 86 -10.30 -15.69 -2.07
N ASN A 87 -9.19 -16.42 -2.01
CA ASN A 87 -8.95 -17.52 -1.07
C ASN A 87 -7.66 -17.28 -0.29
N ILE A 88 -7.76 -16.46 0.75
CA ILE A 88 -6.63 -16.00 1.55
C ILE A 88 -5.85 -17.14 2.22
N PRO A 89 -6.49 -18.15 2.87
CA PRO A 89 -5.74 -19.26 3.46
C PRO A 89 -4.89 -20.03 2.44
N ASN A 90 -5.48 -20.40 1.31
CA ASN A 90 -4.74 -21.08 0.25
C ASN A 90 -3.61 -20.22 -0.33
N TRP A 91 -3.80 -18.91 -0.38
CA TRP A 91 -2.78 -17.99 -0.87
C TRP A 91 -1.59 -17.92 0.10
N ILE A 92 -1.85 -17.84 1.42
CA ILE A 92 -0.80 -17.84 2.45
C ILE A 92 0.04 -19.12 2.36
N ASP A 93 -0.62 -20.28 2.24
CA ASP A 93 0.06 -21.59 2.13
C ASP A 93 0.90 -21.73 0.85
N ASN A 94 0.60 -20.96 -0.19
CA ASN A 94 1.27 -21.03 -1.49
C ASN A 94 2.18 -19.83 -1.80
N ILE A 95 2.40 -18.93 -0.84
CA ILE A 95 3.29 -17.79 -1.05
C ILE A 95 4.71 -18.29 -1.36
N GLN A 96 5.30 -17.74 -2.41
CA GLN A 96 6.62 -18.15 -2.86
C GLN A 96 7.69 -17.22 -2.29
N ILE A 97 8.93 -17.70 -2.24
CA ILE A 97 10.09 -16.92 -1.80
C ILE A 97 10.98 -16.50 -2.98
N ASN A 98 10.54 -16.78 -4.21
CA ASN A 98 11.30 -16.47 -5.41
C ASN A 98 11.24 -14.98 -5.74
N LYS A 99 12.41 -14.38 -5.97
CA LYS A 99 12.53 -12.99 -6.40
C LYS A 99 12.84 -12.89 -7.89
N ILE A 100 12.39 -11.83 -8.50
CA ILE A 100 12.75 -11.42 -9.87
C ILE A 100 13.24 -9.98 -9.87
N SER A 101 14.04 -9.63 -10.89
CA SER A 101 14.55 -8.28 -11.11
C SER A 101 13.93 -7.69 -12.39
N PRO A 102 12.69 -7.16 -12.33
CA PRO A 102 11.99 -6.66 -13.50
C PRO A 102 12.44 -5.26 -13.92
N TYR A 103 13.22 -4.60 -13.10
CA TYR A 103 13.69 -3.23 -13.29
C TYR A 103 15.05 -3.14 -14.00
N SER A 104 15.45 -1.93 -14.41
CA SER A 104 16.77 -1.67 -15.01
C SER A 104 17.90 -1.96 -14.01
N ASP A 105 17.72 -1.55 -12.76
CA ASP A 105 18.59 -1.94 -11.66
C ASP A 105 18.32 -3.41 -11.28
N LYS A 106 19.34 -4.26 -11.46
CA LYS A 106 19.22 -5.69 -11.22
C LYS A 106 19.34 -6.10 -9.77
N ASP A 107 19.79 -5.21 -8.92
CA ASP A 107 19.81 -5.41 -7.47
C ASP A 107 18.42 -5.23 -6.86
N VAL A 108 17.54 -4.45 -7.50
CA VAL A 108 16.14 -4.27 -7.11
C VAL A 108 15.33 -5.51 -7.48
N GLN A 109 14.84 -6.21 -6.46
CA GLN A 109 14.10 -7.46 -6.62
C GLN A 109 12.77 -7.41 -5.87
N VAL A 110 11.76 -8.03 -6.49
CA VAL A 110 10.40 -8.19 -5.91
C VAL A 110 9.96 -9.65 -5.96
N GLU A 111 9.00 -10.02 -5.14
CA GLU A 111 8.41 -11.37 -5.15
C GLU A 111 7.77 -11.65 -6.52
N ALA A 112 8.08 -12.82 -7.07
CA ALA A 112 7.76 -13.18 -8.45
C ALA A 112 6.26 -13.32 -8.71
N GLY A 113 5.52 -13.88 -7.74
CA GLY A 113 4.06 -14.06 -7.84
C GLY A 113 3.32 -12.74 -7.76
N PHE A 114 3.72 -11.82 -6.87
CA PHE A 114 3.12 -10.50 -6.76
C PHE A 114 3.33 -9.68 -8.03
N TYR A 115 4.57 -9.70 -8.54
CA TYR A 115 4.85 -9.02 -9.80
C TYR A 115 4.09 -9.63 -10.98
N LYS A 116 3.95 -10.95 -11.01
CA LYS A 116 3.17 -11.64 -12.05
C LYS A 116 1.70 -11.23 -12.01
N ALA A 117 1.06 -11.23 -10.83
CA ALA A 117 -0.31 -10.80 -10.64
C ALA A 117 -0.51 -9.33 -11.09
N TYR A 118 0.35 -8.44 -10.60
CA TYR A 118 0.34 -7.04 -11.00
C TYR A 118 0.52 -6.84 -12.51
N ASN A 119 1.44 -7.58 -13.13
CA ASN A 119 1.78 -7.40 -14.56
C ASN A 119 0.65 -7.81 -15.51
N TYR A 120 -0.30 -8.63 -15.06
CA TYR A 120 -1.51 -8.94 -15.84
C TYR A 120 -2.40 -7.72 -16.04
N VAL A 121 -2.56 -6.91 -15.00
CA VAL A 121 -3.48 -5.75 -14.98
C VAL A 121 -2.81 -4.40 -15.25
N LYS A 122 -1.48 -4.33 -15.18
CA LYS A 122 -0.69 -3.10 -15.37
C LYS A 122 -1.02 -2.34 -16.66
N PRO A 123 -1.11 -2.97 -17.86
CA PRO A 123 -1.37 -2.24 -19.10
C PRO A 123 -2.69 -1.47 -19.05
N ASP A 124 -3.74 -2.10 -18.52
CA ASP A 124 -5.05 -1.48 -18.43
C ASP A 124 -5.11 -0.40 -17.36
N ILE A 125 -4.44 -0.61 -16.21
CA ILE A 125 -4.29 0.42 -15.18
C ILE A 125 -3.69 1.70 -15.78
N ILE A 126 -2.57 1.59 -16.48
CA ILE A 126 -1.87 2.75 -17.05
C ILE A 126 -2.70 3.43 -18.15
N ASN A 127 -3.35 2.66 -19.02
CA ASN A 127 -4.24 3.18 -20.05
C ASN A 127 -5.43 3.95 -19.44
N ASN A 128 -6.07 3.39 -18.41
CA ASN A 128 -7.18 4.02 -17.74
C ASN A 128 -6.75 5.27 -16.97
N LEU A 129 -5.61 5.27 -16.28
CA LEU A 129 -5.06 6.44 -15.60
C LEU A 129 -4.85 7.61 -16.59
N GLN A 130 -4.45 7.34 -17.85
CA GLN A 130 -4.32 8.37 -18.87
C GLN A 130 -5.68 9.03 -19.19
N LYS A 131 -6.73 8.23 -19.32
CA LYS A 131 -8.09 8.72 -19.61
C LYS A 131 -8.66 9.48 -18.41
N LEU A 132 -8.47 8.94 -17.20
CA LEU A 132 -8.93 9.55 -15.95
C LEU A 132 -8.24 10.90 -15.70
N SER A 133 -6.94 11.00 -15.93
CA SER A 133 -6.21 12.24 -15.72
C SER A 133 -6.70 13.37 -16.64
N VAL A 134 -7.10 13.04 -17.87
CA VAL A 134 -7.75 14.01 -18.78
C VAL A 134 -9.18 14.34 -18.31
N LYS A 135 -9.95 13.33 -17.89
CA LYS A 135 -11.35 13.50 -17.45
C LYS A 135 -11.48 14.39 -16.23
N TYR A 136 -10.60 14.19 -15.24
CA TYR A 136 -10.69 14.88 -13.94
C TYR A 136 -9.70 16.03 -13.78
N GLY A 137 -8.77 16.20 -14.74
CA GLY A 137 -7.79 17.30 -14.73
C GLY A 137 -6.76 17.20 -13.60
N THR A 138 -6.49 15.98 -13.12
CA THR A 138 -5.51 15.73 -12.06
C THR A 138 -4.57 14.59 -12.42
N SER A 139 -3.37 14.62 -11.85
CA SER A 139 -2.38 13.53 -11.91
C SER A 139 -2.05 12.97 -10.54
N ASP A 140 -2.74 13.43 -9.50
CA ASP A 140 -2.57 12.95 -8.14
C ASP A 140 -3.23 11.59 -7.98
N LEU A 141 -2.49 10.64 -7.35
CA LEU A 141 -2.90 9.25 -7.18
C LEU A 141 -3.09 8.90 -5.72
N PHE A 142 -4.18 8.20 -5.46
CA PHE A 142 -4.47 7.49 -4.23
C PHE A 142 -4.45 5.99 -4.51
N ILE A 143 -3.46 5.27 -4.00
CA ILE A 143 -3.25 3.85 -4.27
C ILE A 143 -3.51 3.06 -2.99
N THR A 144 -4.31 2.00 -3.08
CA THR A 144 -4.66 1.16 -1.93
C THR A 144 -4.86 -0.30 -2.32
N GLY A 145 -4.86 -1.17 -1.31
CA GLY A 145 -5.16 -2.59 -1.44
C GLY A 145 -5.00 -3.33 -0.12
N HIS A 146 -5.56 -4.51 -0.05
CA HIS A 146 -5.47 -5.42 1.09
C HIS A 146 -4.79 -6.73 0.67
N SER A 147 -3.95 -7.34 1.54
CA SER A 147 -3.35 -8.65 1.29
C SER A 147 -2.48 -8.67 0.01
N LEU A 148 -2.68 -9.60 -0.91
CA LEU A 148 -2.06 -9.60 -2.25
C LEU A 148 -2.27 -8.26 -2.98
N GLY A 149 -3.46 -7.64 -2.83
CA GLY A 149 -3.74 -6.33 -3.41
C GLY A 149 -2.84 -5.23 -2.86
N ALA A 150 -2.45 -5.31 -1.59
CA ALA A 150 -1.48 -4.39 -0.98
C ALA A 150 -0.08 -4.53 -1.59
N ALA A 151 0.33 -5.76 -1.90
CA ALA A 151 1.59 -6.00 -2.60
C ALA A 151 1.58 -5.41 -4.02
N MET A 152 0.48 -5.62 -4.77
CA MET A 152 0.30 -5.03 -6.10
C MET A 152 0.25 -3.50 -6.06
N ALA A 153 -0.40 -2.92 -5.06
CA ALA A 153 -0.45 -1.48 -4.83
C ALA A 153 0.96 -0.89 -4.60
N THR A 154 1.78 -1.58 -3.81
CA THR A 154 3.18 -1.19 -3.55
C THR A 154 4.04 -1.26 -4.82
N ILE A 155 3.85 -2.30 -5.66
CA ILE A 155 4.56 -2.44 -6.93
C ILE A 155 4.12 -1.36 -7.92
N LEU A 156 2.80 -1.06 -8.02
CA LEU A 156 2.32 0.06 -8.84
C LEU A 156 2.94 1.38 -8.38
N ALA A 157 2.97 1.64 -7.07
CA ALA A 157 3.57 2.87 -6.55
C ALA A 157 5.05 2.99 -6.97
N TYR A 158 5.81 1.90 -6.88
CA TYR A 158 7.20 1.88 -7.33
C TYR A 158 7.32 2.15 -8.83
N ASP A 159 6.46 1.56 -9.66
CA ASP A 159 6.44 1.81 -11.10
C ASP A 159 6.08 3.27 -11.43
N ILE A 160 5.13 3.87 -10.71
CA ILE A 160 4.77 5.28 -10.88
C ILE A 160 5.99 6.17 -10.59
N LEU A 161 6.69 5.91 -9.50
CA LEU A 161 7.86 6.68 -9.07
C LEU A 161 9.06 6.55 -10.01
N THR A 162 9.21 5.39 -10.66
CA THR A 162 10.40 5.08 -11.47
C THR A 162 10.19 5.16 -12.97
N LEU A 163 8.95 5.01 -13.45
CA LEU A 163 8.65 4.89 -14.88
C LEU A 163 7.61 5.91 -15.39
N TYR A 164 6.74 6.41 -14.52
CA TYR A 164 5.57 7.23 -14.92
C TYR A 164 5.54 8.58 -14.20
N TYR A 165 6.61 9.33 -14.27
CA TYR A 165 6.86 10.59 -13.55
C TYR A 165 5.81 11.71 -13.71
N LYS A 166 4.86 11.55 -14.59
CA LYS A 166 3.76 12.52 -14.76
C LYS A 166 2.70 12.42 -13.67
N TYR A 167 2.68 11.32 -12.91
CA TYR A 167 1.77 11.13 -11.80
C TYR A 167 2.48 11.42 -10.48
N ASN A 168 1.73 11.98 -9.54
CA ASN A 168 2.16 12.22 -8.17
C ASN A 168 1.38 11.29 -7.23
N ILE A 169 2.05 10.55 -6.37
CA ILE A 169 1.38 9.71 -5.37
C ILE A 169 1.08 10.57 -4.16
N SER A 170 -0.19 10.95 -3.98
CA SER A 170 -0.66 11.65 -2.79
C SER A 170 -0.74 10.73 -1.59
N TYR A 171 -1.19 9.47 -1.81
CA TYR A 171 -1.30 8.46 -0.75
C TYR A 171 -1.06 7.06 -1.29
N LEU A 172 -0.25 6.29 -0.56
CA LEU A 172 -0.18 4.84 -0.65
C LEU A 172 -0.56 4.26 0.70
N ILE A 173 -1.77 3.73 0.84
CA ILE A 173 -2.24 3.15 2.11
C ILE A 173 -2.63 1.71 1.88
N THR A 174 -1.95 0.79 2.56
CA THR A 174 -2.11 -0.65 2.38
C THR A 174 -2.51 -1.32 3.69
N PHE A 175 -3.26 -2.43 3.59
CA PHE A 175 -3.75 -3.18 4.74
C PHE A 175 -3.28 -4.63 4.66
N GLY A 176 -2.68 -5.13 5.74
CA GLY A 176 -2.18 -6.50 5.78
C GLY A 176 -1.22 -6.83 4.63
N SER A 177 -0.36 -5.89 4.27
CA SER A 177 0.59 -6.07 3.18
C SER A 177 1.64 -7.10 3.52
N PRO A 178 1.92 -8.10 2.66
CA PRO A 178 3.12 -8.92 2.79
C PRO A 178 4.37 -8.10 2.48
N ARG A 179 5.56 -8.64 2.77
CA ARG A 179 6.84 -8.06 2.32
C ARG A 179 7.00 -8.23 0.82
N VAL A 180 7.22 -7.12 0.11
CA VAL A 180 7.13 -7.11 -1.37
C VAL A 180 8.47 -7.34 -2.05
N GLY A 181 9.56 -6.83 -1.49
CA GLY A 181 10.85 -6.84 -2.15
C GLY A 181 12.04 -6.97 -1.19
N ASN A 182 13.23 -6.92 -1.77
CA ASN A 182 14.48 -6.99 -1.03
C ASN A 182 14.92 -5.60 -0.52
N LEU A 183 16.07 -5.58 0.18
CA LEU A 183 16.65 -4.34 0.73
C LEU A 183 16.81 -3.26 -0.35
N ALA A 184 17.34 -3.59 -1.53
CA ALA A 184 17.53 -2.61 -2.60
C ALA A 184 16.21 -2.02 -3.10
N PHE A 185 15.13 -2.81 -3.16
CA PHE A 185 13.79 -2.30 -3.46
C PHE A 185 13.31 -1.29 -2.41
N VAL A 186 13.45 -1.63 -1.13
CA VAL A 186 13.01 -0.78 -0.02
C VAL A 186 13.82 0.51 0.07
N GLU A 187 15.15 0.42 -0.04
CA GLU A 187 16.02 1.60 -0.02
C GLU A 187 15.74 2.53 -1.20
N ASN A 188 15.56 1.97 -2.40
CA ASN A 188 15.21 2.77 -3.57
C ASN A 188 13.84 3.43 -3.40
N PHE A 189 12.82 2.69 -2.90
CA PHE A 189 11.49 3.25 -2.62
C PHE A 189 11.57 4.45 -1.65
N ARG A 190 12.37 4.34 -0.61
CA ARG A 190 12.55 5.39 0.41
C ARG A 190 13.19 6.68 -0.12
N THR A 191 13.92 6.61 -1.23
CA THR A 191 14.47 7.84 -1.86
C THR A 191 13.37 8.78 -2.35
N TYR A 192 12.14 8.26 -2.53
CA TYR A 192 10.98 9.04 -2.93
C TYR A 192 10.16 9.40 -1.68
N SER A 193 9.95 10.68 -1.45
CA SER A 193 9.13 11.16 -0.33
C SER A 193 7.65 10.97 -0.62
N VAL A 194 7.15 9.74 -0.43
CA VAL A 194 5.73 9.37 -0.61
C VAL A 194 5.04 9.29 0.73
N ASP A 195 3.84 9.84 0.82
CA ASP A 195 2.96 9.66 1.97
C ASP A 195 2.38 8.24 1.95
N SER A 196 3.16 7.30 2.53
CA SER A 196 2.88 5.86 2.48
C SER A 196 2.75 5.26 3.86
N TYR A 197 1.66 4.51 4.08
CA TYR A 197 1.39 3.82 5.33
C TYR A 197 0.97 2.38 5.10
N ARG A 198 1.61 1.47 5.84
CA ARG A 198 1.21 0.07 5.94
C ARG A 198 0.41 -0.10 7.22
N ILE A 199 -0.87 -0.38 7.10
CA ILE A 199 -1.71 -0.65 8.26
C ILE A 199 -1.67 -2.14 8.54
N THR A 200 -1.27 -2.50 9.77
CA THR A 200 -1.20 -3.86 10.28
C THR A 200 -2.17 -4.01 11.46
N HIS A 201 -2.63 -5.23 11.70
CA HIS A 201 -3.60 -5.51 12.75
C HIS A 201 -3.13 -6.67 13.61
N TYR A 202 -3.01 -6.42 14.88
CA TYR A 202 -2.70 -7.32 15.99
C TYR A 202 -1.70 -8.43 15.60
N TYR A 203 -2.14 -9.69 15.47
CA TYR A 203 -1.30 -10.86 15.15
C TYR A 203 -1.54 -11.40 13.72
N ASP A 204 -1.94 -10.54 12.79
CA ASP A 204 -2.06 -10.88 11.38
C ASP A 204 -0.79 -11.56 10.87
N ILE A 205 -0.95 -12.74 10.25
CA ILE A 205 0.16 -13.52 9.72
C ILE A 205 0.79 -12.89 8.46
N VAL A 206 -0.01 -12.20 7.64
CA VAL A 206 0.40 -11.80 6.28
C VAL A 206 1.53 -10.77 6.25
N PRO A 207 1.61 -9.76 7.14
CA PRO A 207 2.77 -8.88 7.21
C PRO A 207 4.10 -9.59 7.50
N HIS A 208 4.07 -10.84 7.94
CA HIS A 208 5.28 -11.60 8.31
C HIS A 208 5.76 -12.55 7.21
N VAL A 209 5.09 -12.57 6.05
CA VAL A 209 5.48 -13.39 4.90
C VAL A 209 5.72 -12.53 3.65
N PRO A 210 6.66 -12.93 2.77
CA PRO A 210 7.72 -13.89 3.04
C PRO A 210 8.62 -13.43 4.20
N GLU A 211 9.27 -14.37 4.88
CA GLU A 211 10.07 -14.07 6.07
C GLU A 211 11.32 -13.25 5.74
N GLU A 212 11.77 -12.43 6.69
CA GLU A 212 12.97 -11.61 6.59
C GLU A 212 14.24 -12.43 6.31
N MET A 213 14.30 -13.66 6.83
CA MET A 213 15.45 -14.55 6.61
C MET A 213 15.68 -14.88 5.13
N PHE A 214 14.67 -14.72 4.28
CA PHE A 214 14.81 -14.84 2.83
C PHE A 214 15.18 -13.52 2.16
N GLY A 215 15.51 -12.49 2.93
CA GLY A 215 15.93 -11.18 2.44
C GLY A 215 14.77 -10.35 1.88
N TYR A 216 13.57 -10.49 2.44
CA TYR A 216 12.42 -9.63 2.20
C TYR A 216 12.29 -8.59 3.29
N LEU A 217 11.89 -7.38 2.93
CA LEU A 217 11.68 -6.27 3.84
C LEU A 217 10.42 -5.49 3.45
N HIS A 218 9.89 -4.78 4.42
CA HIS A 218 8.79 -3.85 4.21
C HIS A 218 9.28 -2.47 3.75
N VAL A 219 8.48 -1.82 2.90
CA VAL A 219 8.53 -0.36 2.79
C VAL A 219 8.09 0.26 4.11
N SER A 220 8.51 1.48 4.39
CA SER A 220 8.39 2.16 5.70
C SER A 220 6.96 2.54 6.13
N ASN A 221 6.86 3.13 7.32
CA ASN A 221 5.69 3.71 7.98
C ASN A 221 4.59 2.69 8.31
N GLU A 222 4.85 1.90 9.33
CA GLU A 222 3.84 1.00 9.88
C GLU A 222 2.92 1.72 10.87
N ILE A 223 1.60 1.47 10.72
CA ILE A 223 0.56 1.85 11.67
C ILE A 223 -0.07 0.56 12.19
N TRP A 224 0.23 0.19 13.44
CA TRP A 224 -0.23 -1.06 14.03
C TRP A 224 -1.47 -0.86 14.89
N TYR A 225 -2.56 -1.51 14.52
CA TYR A 225 -3.80 -1.51 15.27
C TYR A 225 -3.84 -2.64 16.29
N ASP A 226 -4.44 -2.34 17.47
CA ASP A 226 -4.65 -3.29 18.55
C ASP A 226 -5.70 -4.36 18.21
N GLU A 227 -5.83 -5.39 19.06
CA GLU A 227 -6.79 -6.49 18.87
C GLU A 227 -8.24 -6.01 18.66
N PRO A 228 -8.78 -5.03 19.42
CA PRO A 228 -10.11 -4.50 19.17
C PRO A 228 -10.25 -3.70 17.87
N ASN A 229 -9.16 -3.34 17.19
CA ASN A 229 -9.16 -2.48 16.00
C ASN A 229 -9.64 -1.04 16.25
N VAL A 230 -9.38 -0.51 17.44
CA VAL A 230 -9.86 0.81 17.88
C VAL A 230 -8.69 1.79 18.06
N SER A 231 -7.61 1.34 18.67
CA SER A 231 -6.43 2.15 18.93
C SER A 231 -5.28 1.72 18.03
N TYR A 232 -4.43 2.65 17.66
CA TYR A 232 -3.26 2.36 16.85
C TYR A 232 -1.99 2.96 17.45
N LYS A 233 -0.86 2.40 17.04
CA LYS A 233 0.47 2.90 17.30
C LYS A 233 1.16 3.23 16.00
N ILE A 234 1.77 4.42 15.92
CA ILE A 234 2.72 4.77 14.87
C ILE A 234 4.05 4.14 15.24
N CYS A 235 4.52 3.23 14.41
CA CYS A 235 5.73 2.47 14.66
C CYS A 235 6.98 3.28 14.29
N ALA A 236 8.09 2.98 14.93
CA ALA A 236 9.36 3.62 14.58
C ALA A 236 9.83 3.13 13.20
N ASP A 237 10.20 4.05 12.34
CA ASP A 237 10.90 3.74 11.09
C ASP A 237 12.41 3.71 11.37
N ASN A 238 12.94 2.53 11.59
CA ASN A 238 14.33 2.29 11.98
C ASN A 238 15.13 1.71 10.81
N ASP A 239 15.46 2.50 9.81
CA ASP A 239 16.40 2.18 8.73
C ASP A 239 16.54 0.66 8.41
N ASN A 240 15.49 0.07 7.80
CA ASN A 240 15.45 -1.34 7.41
C ASN A 240 15.25 -2.37 8.55
N VAL A 241 14.91 -1.93 9.75
CA VAL A 241 14.55 -2.81 10.87
C VAL A 241 13.09 -2.57 11.24
N GLU A 242 12.28 -3.62 11.15
CA GLU A 242 10.87 -3.56 11.57
C GLU A 242 10.78 -3.36 13.09
N ASP A 243 9.85 -2.49 13.52
CA ASP A 243 9.69 -2.16 14.95
C ASP A 243 9.17 -3.38 15.73
N ILE A 244 10.03 -3.97 16.55
CA ILE A 244 9.69 -5.11 17.41
C ILE A 244 8.63 -4.80 18.49
N SER A 245 8.24 -3.55 18.63
CA SER A 245 7.18 -3.11 19.55
C SER A 245 5.84 -2.86 18.85
N CYS A 246 5.76 -3.19 17.56
CA CYS A 246 4.56 -3.14 16.72
C CYS A 246 4.13 -4.55 16.25
N SER A 247 3.69 -4.73 15.01
CA SER A 247 3.27 -6.05 14.53
C SER A 247 4.34 -7.12 14.72
N ASN A 248 5.62 -6.77 14.54
CA ASN A 248 6.73 -7.70 14.72
C ASN A 248 6.95 -8.15 16.19
N SER A 249 6.17 -7.62 17.15
CA SER A 249 6.17 -8.09 18.55
C SER A 249 5.71 -9.54 18.72
N CYS A 250 4.94 -10.08 17.78
CA CYS A 250 4.47 -11.46 17.79
C CYS A 250 5.42 -12.43 17.09
N ALA A 251 6.42 -11.93 16.32
CA ALA A 251 7.37 -12.77 15.60
C ALA A 251 8.38 -13.46 16.56
N PRO A 252 8.90 -14.64 16.22
CA PRO A 252 8.55 -15.43 15.05
C PRO A 252 7.43 -16.47 15.28
N ILE A 253 6.82 -16.52 16.46
CA ILE A 253 5.99 -17.68 16.89
C ILE A 253 4.51 -17.37 16.92
N HIS A 254 4.10 -16.13 17.22
CA HIS A 254 2.72 -15.78 17.54
C HIS A 254 1.95 -15.06 16.43
N CYS A 255 2.62 -14.63 15.36
CA CYS A 255 2.00 -14.01 14.21
C CYS A 255 1.33 -15.07 13.31
N THR A 256 0.17 -15.57 13.72
CA THR A 256 -0.46 -16.75 13.08
C THR A 256 -1.93 -16.54 12.77
N SER A 257 -2.47 -15.33 13.01
CA SER A 257 -3.89 -15.08 12.92
C SER A 257 -4.32 -14.72 11.51
N THR A 258 -5.10 -15.62 10.89
CA THR A 258 -5.82 -15.32 9.65
C THR A 258 -7.11 -14.52 9.90
N SER A 259 -7.67 -14.61 11.11
CA SER A 259 -8.84 -13.82 11.50
C SER A 259 -8.51 -12.34 11.62
N ASP A 260 -7.32 -12.00 12.14
CA ASP A 260 -6.87 -10.62 12.24
C ASP A 260 -6.56 -10.04 10.85
N HIS A 261 -6.12 -10.90 9.91
CA HIS A 261 -5.96 -10.54 8.51
C HIS A 261 -7.28 -10.15 7.82
N LEU A 262 -8.38 -10.73 8.27
CA LEU A 262 -9.70 -10.48 7.67
C LEU A 262 -10.46 -9.31 8.32
N ARG A 263 -9.81 -8.52 9.17
CA ARG A 263 -10.45 -7.38 9.83
C ARG A 263 -9.48 -6.22 10.02
N TYR A 264 -9.81 -5.08 9.44
CA TYR A 264 -9.04 -3.85 9.54
C TYR A 264 -9.96 -2.66 9.81
N MET A 265 -9.63 -1.82 10.80
CA MET A 265 -10.39 -0.61 11.17
C MET A 265 -11.89 -0.91 11.34
N ASN A 266 -12.22 -2.06 11.96
CA ASN A 266 -13.58 -2.59 12.12
C ASN A 266 -14.35 -2.94 10.83
N ILE A 267 -13.69 -2.97 9.68
CA ILE A 267 -14.25 -3.46 8.41
C ILE A 267 -13.79 -4.90 8.20
N SER A 268 -14.74 -5.80 7.90
CA SER A 268 -14.44 -7.17 7.50
C SER A 268 -13.98 -7.20 6.05
N MET A 269 -12.84 -7.82 5.80
CA MET A 269 -12.20 -7.92 4.49
C MET A 269 -12.55 -9.23 3.80
N GLY A 270 -12.52 -9.23 2.48
CA GLY A 270 -12.76 -10.43 1.67
C GLY A 270 -14.19 -10.54 1.14
N THR A 271 -14.44 -11.57 0.32
CA THR A 271 -15.72 -11.78 -0.39
C THR A 271 -16.91 -12.09 0.51
N SER A 272 -16.66 -12.55 1.74
CA SER A 272 -17.69 -12.76 2.78
C SER A 272 -17.91 -11.53 3.66
N GLY A 273 -17.16 -10.44 3.40
CA GLY A 273 -17.27 -9.18 4.12
C GLY A 273 -18.49 -8.36 3.71
N ASN A 274 -18.47 -7.09 4.06
CA ASN A 274 -19.60 -6.16 3.90
C ASN A 274 -19.86 -5.81 2.40
N CYS A 275 -20.29 -6.78 1.61
CA CYS A 275 -20.79 -6.56 0.27
C CYS A 275 -22.30 -6.35 0.30
#